data_4bd35456cccb46a15e8d599acf9f5403
#
_entry.id   4bd35456cccb46a15e8d599acf9f5403
#
_cell.length_a   1.000
_cell.length_b   1.000
_cell.length_c   1.000
_cell.angle_alpha   90.00
_cell.angle_beta   90.00
_cell.angle_gamma   90.00
#
_symmetry.space_group_name_H-M   'P 1'
#
loop_
_entity.id
_entity.type
_entity.pdbx_description
1 polymer ?
#
loop_
_entity_poly.entity_id
_entity_poly.type
_entity_poly.pdbx_seq_one_letter_code
_entity_poly.pdbx_strand_id
1 'polypeptide(L)'
;WPETVRALIVHSAEWTPAMRARIDACNGAKGEIQALVRRYGYGVPDLGRALLSTVNDLTLIVEDELQPFQREGGAAAKTRDMKLHRLPWPKEQLAALGAAQVELRVTLSYFIEPNPDERGWTRRHRYASHGLRFRVKSATETVDEFRARINQAARDEEEG
;
A
#
# COMPACT_ATOMS: atom_id res chain seq x y z
N TRP A 1 -0.53 -11.84 12.46
CA TRP A 1 -1.52 -10.74 12.59
C TRP A 1 -2.57 -10.88 11.47
N PRO A 2 -3.84 -10.53 11.72
CA PRO A 2 -4.88 -10.58 10.70
C PRO A 2 -4.57 -9.73 9.47
N GLU A 3 -3.89 -8.59 9.68
CA GLU A 3 -3.44 -7.68 8.63
C GLU A 3 -2.42 -8.33 7.71
N THR A 4 -1.53 -9.15 8.25
CA THR A 4 -0.53 -9.90 7.47
C THR A 4 -1.20 -10.95 6.58
N VAL A 5 -2.16 -11.69 7.13
CA VAL A 5 -2.94 -12.67 6.35
C VAL A 5 -3.69 -11.97 5.20
N ARG A 6 -4.34 -10.85 5.50
CA ARG A 6 -5.01 -10.03 4.49
C ARG A 6 -4.03 -9.51 3.44
N ALA A 7 -2.85 -9.04 3.87
CA ALA A 7 -1.80 -8.59 2.95
C ALA A 7 -1.37 -9.71 2.00
N LEU A 8 -1.13 -10.92 2.49
CA LEU A 8 -0.74 -12.07 1.67
C LEU A 8 -1.80 -12.47 0.66
N ILE A 9 -3.08 -12.47 1.06
CA ILE A 9 -4.20 -12.74 0.15
C ILE A 9 -4.25 -11.69 -0.97
N VAL A 10 -4.19 -10.41 -0.63
CA VAL A 10 -4.20 -9.31 -1.61
C VAL A 10 -2.94 -9.35 -2.49
N HIS A 11 -1.78 -9.61 -1.90
CA HIS A 11 -0.51 -9.70 -2.61
C HIS A 11 -0.49 -10.82 -3.66
N SER A 12 -1.16 -11.93 -3.37
CA SER A 12 -1.28 -13.05 -4.29
C SER A 12 -2.29 -12.84 -5.42
N ALA A 13 -3.17 -11.82 -5.27
CA ALA A 13 -4.26 -11.62 -6.21
C ALA A 13 -3.78 -11.03 -7.54
N GLU A 14 -4.32 -11.53 -8.63
CA GLU A 14 -4.07 -11.04 -9.98
C GLU A 14 -5.35 -10.96 -10.81
N TRP A 15 -5.35 -10.02 -11.71
CA TRP A 15 -6.42 -9.92 -12.69
C TRP A 15 -6.26 -11.01 -13.75
N THR A 16 -7.34 -11.74 -13.99
CA THR A 16 -7.36 -12.76 -15.04
C THR A 16 -7.25 -12.11 -16.42
N PRO A 17 -6.85 -12.87 -17.45
CA PRO A 17 -6.84 -12.35 -18.84
C PRO A 17 -8.19 -11.78 -19.27
N ALA A 18 -9.29 -12.38 -18.87
CA ALA A 18 -10.64 -11.88 -19.17
C ALA A 18 -10.94 -10.53 -18.47
N MET A 19 -10.47 -10.32 -17.24
CA MET A 19 -10.60 -9.03 -16.55
C MET A 19 -9.76 -7.93 -17.25
N ARG A 20 -8.53 -8.26 -17.64
CA ARG A 20 -7.65 -7.35 -18.37
C ARG A 20 -8.24 -6.95 -19.73
N ALA A 21 -8.70 -7.93 -20.51
CA ALA A 21 -9.34 -7.68 -21.80
C ALA A 21 -10.55 -6.73 -21.69
N ARG A 22 -11.31 -6.80 -20.59
CA ARG A 22 -12.42 -5.87 -20.38
C ARG A 22 -11.97 -4.44 -20.10
N ILE A 23 -10.86 -4.24 -19.40
CA ILE A 23 -10.28 -2.90 -19.21
C ILE A 23 -9.74 -2.35 -20.52
N ASP A 24 -9.05 -3.18 -21.30
CA ASP A 24 -8.52 -2.78 -22.60
C ASP A 24 -9.65 -2.35 -23.55
N ALA A 25 -10.80 -3.04 -23.48
CA ALA A 25 -11.99 -2.70 -24.26
C ALA A 25 -12.63 -1.35 -23.89
N CYS A 26 -12.32 -0.79 -22.70
CA CYS A 26 -12.82 0.54 -22.30
C CYS A 26 -12.15 1.70 -23.04
N ASN A 27 -11.09 1.44 -23.85
CA ASN A 27 -10.38 2.46 -24.64
C ASN A 27 -10.04 3.75 -23.87
N GLY A 28 -9.70 3.63 -22.59
CA GLY A 28 -9.33 4.76 -21.76
C GLY A 28 -10.51 5.51 -21.11
N ALA A 29 -11.75 5.04 -21.24
CA ALA A 29 -12.93 5.63 -20.60
C ALA A 29 -12.85 5.50 -19.07
N LYS A 30 -12.43 6.57 -18.38
CA LYS A 30 -12.14 6.57 -16.92
C LYS A 30 -13.28 6.04 -16.07
N GLY A 31 -14.52 6.40 -16.37
CA GLY A 31 -15.70 5.98 -15.60
C GLY A 31 -15.93 4.46 -15.68
N GLU A 32 -15.76 3.87 -16.86
CA GLU A 32 -15.90 2.43 -17.07
C GLU A 32 -14.76 1.65 -16.39
N ILE A 33 -13.52 2.15 -16.53
CA ILE A 33 -12.36 1.57 -15.85
C ILE A 33 -12.57 1.59 -14.35
N GLN A 34 -13.00 2.70 -13.76
CA GLN A 34 -13.29 2.78 -12.34
C GLN A 34 -14.38 1.81 -11.88
N ALA A 35 -15.43 1.62 -12.69
CA ALA A 35 -16.49 0.66 -12.39
C ALA A 35 -15.96 -0.79 -12.39
N LEU A 36 -15.08 -1.13 -13.35
CA LEU A 36 -14.42 -2.44 -13.40
C LEU A 36 -13.46 -2.64 -12.23
N VAL A 37 -12.64 -1.63 -11.89
CA VAL A 37 -11.74 -1.67 -10.72
C VAL A 37 -12.53 -1.88 -9.43
N ARG A 38 -13.65 -1.20 -9.24
CA ARG A 38 -14.52 -1.40 -8.07
C ARG A 38 -15.12 -2.81 -8.02
N ARG A 39 -15.41 -3.41 -9.17
CA ARG A 39 -15.98 -4.77 -9.27
C ARG A 39 -14.92 -5.85 -9.05
N TYR A 40 -13.75 -5.70 -9.63
CA TYR A 40 -12.70 -6.71 -9.61
C TYR A 40 -11.73 -6.56 -8.42
N GLY A 41 -11.65 -5.37 -7.84
CA GLY A 41 -10.72 -5.07 -6.76
C GLY A 41 -9.28 -5.42 -7.15
N TYR A 42 -8.63 -6.20 -6.33
CA TYR A 42 -7.26 -6.67 -6.57
C TYR A 42 -7.17 -7.88 -7.50
N GLY A 43 -8.30 -8.45 -7.91
CA GLY A 43 -8.35 -9.64 -8.76
C GLY A 43 -8.64 -10.92 -7.99
N VAL A 44 -8.19 -12.04 -8.55
CA VAL A 44 -8.40 -13.38 -7.97
C VAL A 44 -7.18 -13.77 -7.13
N PRO A 45 -7.34 -14.02 -5.82
CA PRO A 45 -6.25 -14.48 -4.98
C PRO A 45 -5.86 -15.91 -5.33
N ASP A 46 -4.60 -16.24 -5.14
CA ASP A 46 -4.03 -17.57 -5.38
C ASP A 46 -3.32 -18.07 -4.13
N LEU A 47 -3.75 -19.21 -3.62
CA LEU A 47 -3.20 -19.79 -2.39
C LEU A 47 -1.73 -20.20 -2.56
N GLY A 48 -1.38 -20.77 -3.72
CA GLY A 48 0.01 -21.17 -3.99
C GLY A 48 0.96 -19.99 -3.94
N ARG A 49 0.62 -18.87 -4.61
CA ARG A 49 1.41 -17.65 -4.55
C ARG A 49 1.47 -17.04 -3.14
N ALA A 50 0.36 -17.05 -2.41
CA ALA A 50 0.35 -16.55 -1.04
C ALA A 50 1.30 -17.36 -0.15
N LEU A 51 1.30 -18.67 -0.24
CA LEU A 51 2.20 -19.54 0.51
C LEU A 51 3.66 -19.39 0.06
N LEU A 52 3.92 -19.30 -1.25
CA LEU A 52 5.26 -19.08 -1.78
C LEU A 52 5.85 -17.74 -1.27
N SER A 53 5.03 -16.71 -1.12
CA SER A 53 5.47 -15.42 -0.57
C SER A 53 5.99 -15.51 0.86
N THR A 54 5.59 -16.53 1.63
CA THR A 54 6.07 -16.71 3.01
C THR A 54 7.42 -17.42 3.11
N VAL A 55 7.85 -18.10 2.06
CA VAL A 55 9.09 -18.91 2.04
C VAL A 55 10.11 -18.44 1.00
N ASN A 56 9.77 -17.43 0.23
CA ASN A 56 10.65 -16.91 -0.84
C ASN A 56 11.62 -15.88 -0.28
N ASP A 57 12.90 -16.07 -0.50
CA ASP A 57 13.98 -15.17 -0.06
C ASP A 57 13.88 -13.74 -0.64
N LEU A 58 13.12 -13.56 -1.73
CA LEU A 58 12.87 -12.25 -2.34
C LEU A 58 11.62 -11.54 -1.77
N THR A 59 10.93 -12.15 -0.80
CA THR A 59 9.77 -11.55 -0.16
C THR A 59 10.15 -11.02 1.23
N LEU A 60 9.82 -9.77 1.48
CA LEU A 60 9.95 -9.14 2.79
C LEU A 60 8.57 -8.92 3.39
N ILE A 61 8.36 -9.46 4.58
CA ILE A 61 7.18 -9.19 5.40
C ILE A 61 7.63 -8.31 6.57
N VAL A 62 7.00 -7.15 6.72
CA VAL A 62 7.24 -6.22 7.83
C VAL A 62 5.94 -6.01 8.58
N GLU A 63 5.97 -6.25 9.87
CA GLU A 63 4.88 -5.98 10.79
C GLU A 63 5.30 -4.87 11.75
N ASP A 64 4.47 -3.86 11.89
CA ASP A 64 4.78 -2.73 12.76
C ASP A 64 3.51 -2.02 13.23
N GLU A 65 3.63 -1.23 14.30
CA GLU A 65 2.58 -0.38 14.82
C GLU A 65 2.94 1.08 14.59
N LEU A 66 1.98 1.86 14.12
CA LEU A 66 2.14 3.28 13.88
C LEU A 66 1.12 4.07 14.69
N GLN A 67 1.60 5.04 15.47
CA GLN A 67 0.77 6.03 16.11
C GLN A 67 0.77 7.31 15.26
N PRO A 68 -0.25 7.53 14.39
CA PRO A 68 -0.19 8.61 13.40
C PRO A 68 -0.35 9.99 14.00
N PHE A 69 -1.00 10.12 15.16
CA PHE A 69 -1.26 11.40 15.81
C PHE A 69 -0.70 11.47 17.22
N GLN A 70 -0.31 12.67 17.59
CA GLN A 70 0.09 13.03 18.96
C GLN A 70 -0.72 14.24 19.41
N ARG A 71 -1.22 14.18 20.64
CA ARG A 71 -1.88 15.31 21.31
C ARG A 71 -1.09 15.70 22.54
N GLU A 72 -0.71 16.95 22.64
CA GLU A 72 -0.03 17.50 23.81
C GLU A 72 -0.96 18.51 24.49
N GLY A 73 -1.24 18.31 25.79
CA GLY A 73 -1.84 19.30 26.68
C GLY A 73 -3.17 19.90 26.23
N GLY A 74 -4.05 19.13 25.57
CA GLY A 74 -5.36 19.64 25.13
C GLY A 74 -5.33 20.43 23.80
N ALA A 75 -4.17 20.55 23.15
CA ALA A 75 -4.04 21.16 21.84
C ALA A 75 -4.64 20.27 20.72
N ALA A 76 -4.77 20.80 19.51
CA ALA A 76 -5.15 20.04 18.34
C ALA A 76 -4.18 18.86 18.09
N ALA A 77 -4.69 17.75 17.58
CA ALA A 77 -3.86 16.62 17.24
C ALA A 77 -2.88 16.99 16.12
N LYS A 78 -1.59 16.66 16.31
CA LYS A 78 -0.54 16.86 15.31
C LYS A 78 -0.14 15.50 14.73
N THR A 79 0.18 15.46 13.45
CA THR A 79 0.79 14.30 12.81
C THR A 79 2.14 13.99 13.42
N ARG A 80 2.41 12.70 13.66
CA ARG A 80 3.74 12.22 14.07
C ARG A 80 4.61 11.94 12.86
N ASP A 81 5.89 11.65 13.14
CA ASP A 81 6.88 11.34 12.14
C ASP A 81 6.51 10.08 11.34
N MET A 82 6.93 10.07 10.07
CA MET A 82 6.80 8.89 9.23
C MET A 82 7.75 7.77 9.69
N LYS A 83 7.32 6.51 9.52
CA LYS A 83 8.18 5.34 9.73
C LYS A 83 8.95 4.99 8.46
N LEU A 84 10.27 4.86 8.60
CA LEU A 84 11.17 4.46 7.52
C LEU A 84 11.68 3.04 7.77
N HIS A 85 11.39 2.13 6.85
CA HIS A 85 11.89 0.77 6.88
C HIS A 85 13.02 0.59 5.86
N ARG A 86 14.15 -0.01 6.30
CA ARG A 86 15.19 -0.46 5.37
C ARG A 86 14.77 -1.80 4.78
N LEU A 87 14.58 -1.82 3.47
CA LEU A 87 14.38 -3.07 2.76
C LEU A 87 15.74 -3.76 2.56
N PRO A 88 15.88 -5.05 2.94
CA PRO A 88 17.04 -5.86 2.57
C PRO A 88 16.97 -6.12 1.06
N TRP A 89 17.58 -5.23 0.28
CA TRP A 89 17.51 -5.29 -1.18
C TRP A 89 18.39 -6.44 -1.70
N PRO A 90 17.84 -7.42 -2.43
CA PRO A 90 18.55 -8.61 -2.88
C PRO A 90 19.44 -8.28 -4.10
N LYS A 91 20.52 -7.54 -3.88
CA LYS A 91 21.38 -6.99 -4.94
C LYS A 91 22.01 -8.08 -5.81
N GLU A 92 22.50 -9.15 -5.20
CA GLU A 92 23.18 -10.25 -5.90
C GLU A 92 22.20 -11.02 -6.79
N GLN A 93 21.03 -11.33 -6.26
CA GLN A 93 19.96 -12.03 -6.99
C GLN A 93 19.46 -11.19 -8.16
N LEU A 94 19.27 -9.88 -7.96
CA LEU A 94 18.84 -8.97 -9.02
C LEU A 94 19.93 -8.79 -10.08
N ALA A 95 21.22 -8.73 -9.68
CA ALA A 95 22.32 -8.66 -10.62
C ALA A 95 22.44 -9.93 -11.47
N ALA A 96 22.18 -11.11 -10.89
CA ALA A 96 22.20 -12.38 -11.60
C ALA A 96 21.10 -12.50 -12.66
N LEU A 97 19.98 -11.78 -12.50
CA LEU A 97 18.90 -11.75 -13.50
C LEU A 97 19.25 -10.94 -14.76
N GLY A 98 20.29 -10.13 -14.74
CA GLY A 98 20.76 -9.36 -15.89
C GLY A 98 19.68 -8.44 -16.48
N ALA A 99 19.35 -8.64 -17.75
CA ALA A 99 18.36 -7.84 -18.48
C ALA A 99 16.89 -8.35 -18.33
N ALA A 100 16.64 -9.31 -17.43
CA ALA A 100 15.29 -9.79 -17.19
C ALA A 100 14.41 -8.68 -16.61
N GLN A 101 13.15 -8.64 -17.04
CA GLN A 101 12.18 -7.72 -16.49
C GLN A 101 11.83 -8.12 -15.06
N VAL A 102 12.00 -7.20 -14.12
CA VAL A 102 11.71 -7.40 -12.71
C VAL A 102 10.62 -6.45 -12.27
N GLU A 103 9.64 -6.96 -11.54
CA GLU A 103 8.56 -6.17 -10.94
C GLU A 103 8.74 -6.11 -9.41
N LEU A 104 8.67 -4.92 -8.84
CA LEU A 104 8.54 -4.72 -7.41
C LEU A 104 7.05 -4.59 -7.05
N ARG A 105 6.54 -5.56 -6.31
CA ARG A 105 5.17 -5.51 -5.79
C ARG A 105 5.18 -5.19 -4.31
N VAL A 106 4.46 -4.17 -3.91
CA VAL A 106 4.31 -3.75 -2.51
C VAL A 106 2.84 -3.79 -2.13
N THR A 107 2.54 -4.42 -1.00
CA THR A 107 1.18 -4.48 -0.44
C THR A 107 1.20 -3.94 0.97
N LEU A 108 0.39 -2.93 1.24
CA LEU A 108 0.18 -2.35 2.56
C LEU A 108 -1.19 -2.81 3.07
N SER A 109 -1.21 -3.47 4.22
CA SER A 109 -2.43 -3.80 4.95
C SER A 109 -2.34 -3.20 6.35
N TYR A 110 -3.39 -2.54 6.78
CA TYR A 110 -3.44 -1.91 8.09
C TYR A 110 -4.86 -1.93 8.65
N PHE A 111 -4.96 -1.81 9.96
CA PHE A 111 -6.20 -1.64 10.69
C PHE A 111 -6.23 -0.22 11.26
N ILE A 112 -7.37 0.43 11.14
CA ILE A 112 -7.66 1.70 11.81
C ILE A 112 -8.82 1.45 12.75
N GLU A 113 -8.67 1.89 14.00
CA GLU A 113 -9.73 1.81 14.98
C GLU A 113 -10.97 2.60 14.51
N PRO A 114 -12.18 2.01 14.56
CA PRO A 114 -13.39 2.71 14.16
C PRO A 114 -13.71 3.84 15.14
N ASN A 115 -14.32 4.92 14.64
CA ASN A 115 -14.72 6.04 15.48
C ASN A 115 -15.75 5.60 16.53
N PRO A 116 -15.45 5.70 17.83
CA PRO A 116 -16.36 5.28 18.89
C PRO A 116 -17.61 6.15 19.01
N ASP A 117 -17.58 7.40 18.57
CA ASP A 117 -18.62 8.41 18.77
C ASP A 117 -19.72 8.39 17.68
N GLU A 118 -19.50 7.72 16.55
CA GLU A 118 -20.48 7.67 15.48
C GLU A 118 -21.37 6.42 15.55
N ARG A 119 -22.61 6.62 16.02
CA ARG A 119 -23.64 5.58 16.19
C ARG A 119 -24.41 5.27 14.90
N GLY A 120 -23.83 5.31 13.73
CA GLY A 120 -24.54 5.03 12.49
C GLY A 120 -23.83 4.00 11.62
N TRP A 121 -24.53 2.96 11.16
CA TRP A 121 -24.03 1.97 10.22
C TRP A 121 -23.35 2.62 9.00
N THR A 122 -23.94 3.64 8.41
CA THR A 122 -23.42 4.31 7.22
C THR A 122 -22.23 5.25 7.49
N ARG A 123 -22.08 5.73 8.73
CA ARG A 123 -21.04 6.68 9.12
C ARG A 123 -19.82 5.99 9.75
N ARG A 124 -20.05 4.84 10.38
CA ARG A 124 -18.98 4.04 11.00
C ARG A 124 -17.87 3.65 10.03
N HIS A 125 -18.19 3.50 8.74
CA HIS A 125 -17.23 3.17 7.69
C HIS A 125 -16.59 4.38 6.98
N ARG A 126 -17.03 5.59 7.30
CA ARG A 126 -16.45 6.83 6.73
C ARG A 126 -15.29 7.40 7.52
N TYR A 127 -15.08 6.86 8.72
CA TYR A 127 -13.97 7.31 9.53
C TYR A 127 -12.67 6.68 9.03
N ALA A 128 -12.00 7.40 8.16
CA ALA A 128 -10.57 7.23 7.99
C ALA A 128 -9.89 8.31 8.83
N SER A 129 -9.49 7.98 10.04
CA SER A 129 -8.73 8.91 10.88
C SER A 129 -7.43 9.30 10.17
N HIS A 130 -6.87 8.40 9.39
CA HIS A 130 -5.70 8.61 8.58
C HIS A 130 -5.52 7.51 7.53
N GLY A 131 -5.33 7.90 6.26
CA GLY A 131 -4.96 6.96 5.21
C GLY A 131 -3.46 6.71 5.25
N LEU A 132 -3.04 5.48 5.59
CA LEU A 132 -1.63 5.11 5.46
C LEU A 132 -1.25 4.92 4.00
N ARG A 133 -0.10 5.46 3.63
CA ARG A 133 0.49 5.33 2.30
C ARG A 133 1.93 4.89 2.42
N PHE A 134 2.45 4.24 1.40
CA PHE A 134 3.86 3.94 1.31
C PHE A 134 4.49 4.63 0.11
N ARG A 135 5.78 4.90 0.22
CA ARG A 135 6.61 5.39 -0.87
C ARG A 135 7.92 4.61 -0.86
N VAL A 136 8.44 4.33 -2.03
CA VAL A 136 9.73 3.64 -2.19
C VAL A 136 10.77 4.66 -2.63
N LYS A 137 11.95 4.58 -2.02
CA LYS A 137 13.09 5.41 -2.38
C LYS A 137 13.65 4.95 -3.73
N SER A 138 13.88 5.89 -4.64
CA SER A 138 14.57 5.61 -5.91
C SER A 138 16.01 5.13 -5.67
N ALA A 139 16.55 4.35 -6.60
CA ALA A 139 17.94 3.89 -6.53
C ALA A 139 18.96 5.04 -6.54
N THR A 140 18.65 6.12 -7.26
CA THR A 140 19.52 7.30 -7.45
C THR A 140 19.30 8.38 -6.39
N GLU A 141 18.26 8.29 -5.57
CA GLU A 141 17.89 9.28 -4.57
C GLU A 141 18.62 9.01 -3.24
N THR A 142 19.10 10.04 -2.58
CA THR A 142 19.60 9.94 -1.20
C THR A 142 18.46 9.82 -0.21
N VAL A 143 18.75 9.46 1.04
CA VAL A 143 17.71 9.38 2.10
C VAL A 143 17.12 10.75 2.40
N ASP A 144 17.93 11.80 2.35
CA ASP A 144 17.48 13.17 2.65
C ASP A 144 16.62 13.75 1.52
N GLU A 145 16.98 13.50 0.26
CA GLU A 145 16.13 13.84 -0.90
C GLU A 145 14.80 13.10 -0.85
N PHE A 146 14.82 11.80 -0.51
CA PHE A 146 13.61 11.00 -0.32
C PHE A 146 12.69 11.60 0.74
N ARG A 147 13.24 11.95 1.93
CA ARG A 147 12.48 12.59 3.00
C ARG A 147 11.92 13.95 2.58
N ALA A 148 12.72 14.78 1.91
CA ALA A 148 12.30 16.09 1.43
C ALA A 148 11.12 15.96 0.44
N ARG A 149 11.20 15.03 -0.51
CA ARG A 149 10.15 14.76 -1.49
C ARG A 149 8.84 14.31 -0.84
N ILE A 150 8.91 13.44 0.17
CA ILE A 150 7.72 12.94 0.87
C ILE A 150 7.08 14.05 1.71
N ASN A 151 7.88 14.85 2.40
CA ASN A 151 7.38 15.98 3.19
C ASN A 151 6.75 17.07 2.32
N GLN A 152 7.29 17.29 1.12
CA GLN A 152 6.68 18.22 0.17
C GLN A 152 5.33 17.68 -0.34
N ALA A 153 5.28 16.43 -0.76
CA ALA A 153 4.03 15.80 -1.22
C ALA A 153 2.93 15.80 -0.13
N ALA A 154 3.30 15.64 1.13
CA ALA A 154 2.35 15.71 2.24
C ALA A 154 1.78 17.13 2.42
N ARG A 155 2.62 18.16 2.29
CA ARG A 155 2.15 19.57 2.35
C ARG A 155 1.23 19.93 1.19
N ASP A 156 1.60 19.52 -0.03
CA ASP A 156 0.80 19.78 -1.22
C ASP A 156 -0.59 19.12 -1.14
N GLU A 157 -0.71 17.98 -0.44
CA GLU A 157 -2.00 17.33 -0.18
C GLU A 157 -2.84 17.99 0.92
N GLU A 158 -2.23 18.70 1.85
CA GLU A 158 -2.93 19.46 2.91
C GLU A 158 -3.48 20.80 2.39
N GLU A 159 -2.90 21.35 1.33
CA GLU A 159 -3.27 22.64 0.74
C GLU A 159 -4.32 22.53 -0.40
N GLY A 160 -4.62 21.33 -0.90
CA GLY A 160 -5.54 21.06 -2.02
C GLY A 160 -6.85 20.44 -1.58
#